data_7b8c6827184908d16759f031e58890a1
#
_entry.id   7b8c6827184908d16759f031e58890a1
#
_cell.length_a   1.000
_cell.length_b   1.000
_cell.length_c   1.000
_cell.angle_alpha   90.00
_cell.angle_beta   90.00
_cell.angle_gamma   90.00
#
_symmetry.space_group_name_H-M   'P 1'
#
loop_
_entity.id
_entity.type
_entity.pdbx_description
1 polymer ?
#
loop_
_entity_poly.entity_id
_entity_poly.type
_entity_poly.pdbx_seq_one_letter_code
_entity_poly.pdbx_strand_id
1 'polypeptide(L)'
;MGNARPKPERLAEKLLQIRNALGLSQQQLHKRLGVEDLIEYNEISKYELGKREPILKILLQYARIAGIHIEDIVDDELDLPEKLPGNVRHEGIKHKSAARAKLKR
;
A
#
# COMPACT_ATOMS: atom_id res chain seq x y z
N MET A 1 -13.70 27.64 2.70
CA MET A 1 -13.38 27.28 2.83
C MET A 1 -12.95 26.46 3.03
N GLY A 2 -13.15 26.27 2.90
CA GLY A 2 -12.91 25.22 3.15
C GLY A 2 -11.81 24.85 3.49
N ASN A 3 -11.62 24.67 4.11
CA ASN A 3 -10.56 24.41 4.68
C ASN A 3 -10.25 23.03 4.78
N ALA A 4 -10.39 22.31 3.73
CA ALA A 4 -10.03 20.96 3.72
C ALA A 4 -8.57 20.87 4.03
N ARG A 5 -8.18 19.88 4.78
CA ARG A 5 -6.82 19.63 5.12
C ARG A 5 -6.06 19.27 3.85
N PRO A 6 -4.87 19.79 3.67
CA PRO A 6 -4.08 19.40 2.49
C PRO A 6 -3.83 17.89 2.49
N LYS A 7 -3.89 17.30 1.33
CA LYS A 7 -3.61 15.89 1.21
C LYS A 7 -2.91 15.65 -0.12
N PRO A 8 -2.20 14.54 -0.24
CA PRO A 8 -1.51 14.22 -1.48
C PRO A 8 -2.50 14.08 -2.62
N GLU A 9 -2.22 14.73 -3.73
CA GLU A 9 -3.14 14.73 -4.85
C GLU A 9 -3.07 13.48 -5.67
N ARG A 10 -1.95 12.79 -5.64
CA ARG A 10 -1.79 11.58 -6.43
C ARG A 10 -1.97 10.30 -5.62
N LEU A 11 -2.41 10.44 -4.38
CA LEU A 11 -2.48 9.29 -3.49
C LEU A 11 -3.38 8.19 -4.04
N ALA A 12 -4.59 8.54 -4.45
CA ALA A 12 -5.56 7.55 -4.93
C ALA A 12 -5.00 6.78 -6.13
N GLU A 13 -4.41 7.51 -7.06
CA GLU A 13 -3.87 6.89 -8.25
C GLU A 13 -2.72 5.96 -7.91
N LYS A 14 -1.88 6.34 -6.96
CA LYS A 14 -0.74 5.52 -6.57
C LYS A 14 -1.18 4.25 -5.85
N LEU A 15 -2.19 4.35 -5.02
CA LEU A 15 -2.69 3.16 -4.32
C LEU A 15 -3.26 2.16 -5.32
N LEU A 16 -3.97 2.64 -6.34
CA LEU A 16 -4.47 1.77 -7.38
C LEU A 16 -3.32 1.16 -8.17
N GLN A 17 -2.29 1.97 -8.47
CA GLN A 17 -1.12 1.47 -9.19
C GLN A 17 -0.45 0.34 -8.43
N ILE A 18 -0.33 0.48 -7.11
CA ILE A 18 0.30 -0.55 -6.29
C ILE A 18 -0.49 -1.84 -6.40
N ARG A 19 -1.81 -1.75 -6.26
CA ARG A 19 -2.64 -2.95 -6.31
C ARG A 19 -2.53 -3.64 -7.67
N ASN A 20 -2.59 -2.85 -8.73
CA ASN A 20 -2.48 -3.41 -10.08
C ASN A 20 -1.11 -4.02 -10.33
N ALA A 21 -0.06 -3.36 -9.86
CA ALA A 21 1.29 -3.87 -10.05
C ALA A 21 1.52 -5.17 -9.30
N LEU A 22 0.86 -5.33 -8.15
CA LEU A 22 0.97 -6.57 -7.39
C LEU A 22 0.02 -7.65 -7.90
N GLY A 23 -0.85 -7.30 -8.84
CA GLY A 23 -1.76 -8.28 -9.41
C GLY A 23 -2.84 -8.75 -8.45
N LEU A 24 -3.27 -7.88 -7.54
CA LEU A 24 -4.21 -8.29 -6.50
C LEU A 24 -5.59 -7.69 -6.74
N SER A 25 -6.63 -8.45 -6.39
CA SER A 25 -7.97 -7.90 -6.33
C SER A 25 -8.05 -7.06 -5.06
N GLN A 26 -9.14 -6.32 -4.92
CA GLN A 26 -9.33 -5.51 -3.72
C GLN A 26 -9.42 -6.38 -2.47
N GLN A 27 -10.07 -7.51 -2.56
CA GLN A 27 -10.16 -8.43 -1.43
C GLN A 27 -8.81 -9.04 -1.09
N GLN A 28 -8.04 -9.39 -2.12
CA GLN A 28 -6.71 -9.95 -1.90
C GLN A 28 -5.79 -8.92 -1.28
N LEU A 29 -5.90 -7.67 -1.73
CA LEU A 29 -5.10 -6.61 -1.15
C LEU A 29 -5.46 -6.40 0.31
N HIS A 30 -6.75 -6.37 0.62
CA HIS A 30 -7.21 -6.20 1.99
C HIS A 30 -6.57 -7.24 2.91
N LYS A 31 -6.55 -8.48 2.44
CA LYS A 31 -5.94 -9.53 3.21
C LYS A 31 -4.44 -9.36 3.30
N ARG A 32 -3.80 -9.01 2.20
CA ARG A 32 -2.35 -8.86 2.17
C ARG A 32 -1.89 -7.72 3.06
N LEU A 33 -2.69 -6.67 3.17
CA LEU A 33 -2.34 -5.55 4.04
C LEU A 33 -2.41 -5.93 5.52
N GLY A 34 -3.15 -6.96 5.84
CA GLY A 34 -3.26 -7.39 7.23
C GLY A 34 -4.06 -6.44 8.08
N VAL A 35 -5.04 -5.77 7.48
CA VAL A 35 -5.81 -4.76 8.19
C VAL A 35 -7.28 -5.14 8.30
N GLU A 36 -7.55 -6.45 8.29
CA GLU A 36 -8.92 -6.93 8.30
C GLU A 36 -9.66 -6.54 9.56
N ASP A 37 -8.95 -6.29 10.66
CA ASP A 37 -9.56 -5.85 11.89
C ASP A 37 -9.72 -4.34 11.97
N LEU A 38 -9.20 -3.60 11.00
CA LEU A 38 -9.28 -2.16 11.01
C LEU A 38 -10.28 -1.61 10.02
N ILE A 39 -10.40 -2.23 8.87
CA ILE A 39 -11.30 -1.74 7.82
C ILE A 39 -11.93 -2.89 7.09
N GLU A 40 -13.06 -2.61 6.45
CA GLU A 40 -13.70 -3.58 5.58
C GLU A 40 -13.05 -3.51 4.22
N TYR A 41 -13.14 -4.56 3.44
CA TYR A 41 -12.44 -4.57 2.16
C TYR A 41 -12.96 -3.50 1.20
N ASN A 42 -14.20 -3.08 1.34
CA ASN A 42 -14.73 -2.08 0.43
C ASN A 42 -14.14 -0.69 0.68
N GLU A 43 -13.42 -0.49 1.79
CA GLU A 43 -12.71 0.76 1.98
C GLU A 43 -11.60 0.93 0.95
N ILE A 44 -11.04 -0.18 0.46
CA ILE A 44 -10.00 -0.13 -0.57
C ILE A 44 -10.51 0.62 -1.79
N SER A 45 -11.74 0.33 -2.19
CA SER A 45 -12.32 1.02 -3.34
C SER A 45 -12.41 2.53 -3.09
N LYS A 46 -12.78 2.93 -1.90
CA LYS A 46 -12.89 4.33 -1.58
C LYS A 46 -11.55 5.03 -1.62
N TYR A 47 -10.50 4.35 -1.19
CA TYR A 47 -9.15 4.90 -1.27
C TYR A 47 -8.76 5.11 -2.73
N GLU A 48 -9.05 4.13 -3.57
CA GLU A 48 -8.63 4.19 -4.99
C GLU A 48 -9.45 5.21 -5.77
N LEU A 49 -10.64 5.55 -5.29
CA LEU A 49 -11.45 6.56 -5.93
C LEU A 49 -11.20 7.95 -5.36
N GLY A 50 -10.34 8.04 -4.37
CA GLY A 50 -10.06 9.33 -3.75
C GLY A 50 -11.15 9.82 -2.82
N LYS A 51 -12.09 8.94 -2.47
CA LYS A 51 -13.19 9.31 -1.60
C LYS A 51 -12.83 9.26 -0.13
N ARG A 52 -11.78 8.55 0.20
CA ARG A 52 -11.34 8.42 1.58
C ARG A 52 -9.83 8.29 1.60
N GLU A 53 -9.20 8.87 2.59
CA GLU A 53 -7.76 8.80 2.74
C GLU A 53 -7.43 7.74 3.77
N PRO A 54 -6.54 6.80 3.47
CA PRO A 54 -6.16 5.79 4.48
C PRO A 54 -5.44 6.43 5.65
N ILE A 55 -5.62 5.88 6.83
CA ILE A 55 -4.85 6.34 7.98
C ILE A 55 -3.40 5.90 7.78
N LEU A 56 -2.51 6.52 8.55
CA LEU A 56 -1.08 6.27 8.39
C LEU A 56 -0.71 4.81 8.53
N LYS A 57 -1.34 4.12 9.46
CA LYS A 57 -1.03 2.72 9.68
C LYS A 57 -1.30 1.89 8.43
N ILE A 58 -2.37 2.20 7.72
CA ILE A 58 -2.71 1.49 6.51
C ILE A 58 -1.75 1.88 5.37
N LEU A 59 -1.38 3.15 5.29
CA LEU A 59 -0.40 3.57 4.29
C LEU A 59 0.94 2.87 4.51
N LEU A 60 1.32 2.70 5.76
CA LEU A 60 2.56 2.00 6.08
C LEU A 60 2.50 0.55 5.57
N GLN A 61 1.35 -0.10 5.71
CA GLN A 61 1.22 -1.46 5.23
C GLN A 61 1.27 -1.52 3.70
N TYR A 62 0.69 -0.54 3.01
CA TYR A 62 0.85 -0.46 1.56
C TYR A 62 2.33 -0.38 1.19
N ALA A 63 3.07 0.49 1.87
CA ALA A 63 4.49 0.65 1.56
C ALA A 63 5.25 -0.64 1.81
N ARG A 64 4.89 -1.34 2.88
CA ARG A 64 5.57 -2.59 3.23
C ARG A 64 5.33 -3.69 2.21
N ILE A 65 4.08 -3.87 1.79
CA ILE A 65 3.83 -4.94 0.83
C ILE A 65 4.36 -4.59 -0.55
N ALA A 66 4.46 -3.30 -0.86
CA ALA A 66 5.04 -2.89 -2.14
C ALA A 66 6.56 -2.86 -2.09
N GLY A 67 7.13 -2.88 -0.90
CA GLY A 67 8.59 -2.85 -0.75
C GLY A 67 9.18 -1.49 -1.06
N ILE A 68 8.46 -0.42 -0.77
CA ILE A 68 8.90 0.94 -1.06
C ILE A 68 8.79 1.78 0.20
N HIS A 69 9.27 3.01 0.12
CA HIS A 69 9.14 3.93 1.24
C HIS A 69 7.78 4.59 1.19
N ILE A 70 7.24 4.91 2.34
CA ILE A 70 5.94 5.57 2.39
C ILE A 70 6.00 6.91 1.65
N GLU A 71 7.17 7.52 1.64
CA GLU A 71 7.41 8.76 0.94
C GLU A 71 7.07 8.63 -0.55
N ASP A 72 7.40 7.50 -1.15
CA ASP A 72 7.10 7.28 -2.56
C ASP A 72 5.60 7.34 -2.83
N ILE A 73 4.80 7.03 -1.83
CA ILE A 73 3.35 7.03 -1.97
C ILE A 73 2.79 8.43 -1.74
N VAL A 74 3.27 9.11 -0.71
CA VAL A 74 2.64 10.36 -0.29
C VAL A 74 3.24 11.63 -0.89
N ASP A 75 4.42 11.54 -1.47
CA ASP A 75 5.06 12.71 -2.06
C ASP A 75 4.62 12.81 -3.52
N ASP A 76 3.83 13.83 -3.83
CA ASP A 76 3.32 14.00 -5.20
C ASP A 76 4.41 14.26 -6.22
N GLU A 77 5.58 14.63 -5.77
CA GLU A 77 6.69 14.89 -6.67
C GLU A 77 7.40 13.62 -7.09
N LEU A 78 7.14 12.53 -6.41
CA LEU A 78 7.80 11.26 -6.73
C LEU A 78 6.83 10.34 -7.44
N ASP A 79 7.36 9.54 -8.34
CA ASP A 79 6.57 8.47 -8.95
C ASP A 79 6.88 7.19 -8.21
N LEU A 80 5.99 6.23 -8.30
CA LEU A 80 6.29 4.91 -7.78
C LEU A 80 7.40 4.28 -8.64
N PRO A 81 8.23 3.43 -8.04
CA PRO A 81 9.23 2.71 -8.84
C PRO A 81 8.57 1.92 -9.95
N GLU A 82 9.23 1.82 -11.08
CA GLU A 82 8.70 1.11 -12.22
C GLU A 82 8.37 -0.31 -11.87
N LYS A 83 9.20 -0.96 -11.09
CA LYS A 83 8.92 -2.28 -10.60
C LYS A 83 8.89 -2.22 -9.11
N LEU A 84 7.87 -2.77 -8.49
CA LEU A 84 7.77 -2.76 -7.03
C LEU A 84 8.56 -3.94 -6.48
N PRO A 85 9.51 -3.69 -5.58
CA PRO A 85 10.28 -4.79 -5.00
C PRO A 85 9.38 -5.84 -4.34
N GLY A 86 8.26 -5.43 -3.77
CA GLY A 86 7.36 -6.39 -3.15
C GLY A 86 6.69 -7.31 -4.14
N ASN A 87 6.74 -7.00 -5.43
CA ASN A 87 6.17 -7.84 -6.45
C ASN A 87 7.13 -8.94 -6.87
N VAL A 88 8.35 -8.89 -6.46
CA VAL A 88 9.28 -9.94 -6.78
C VAL A 88 8.84 -11.16 -6.03
N ARG A 89 8.67 -12.26 -6.73
CA ARG A 89 8.21 -13.36 -6.08
C ARG A 89 9.12 -13.76 -5.13
N HIS A 90 8.72 -14.31 -4.30
CA HIS A 90 9.50 -14.60 -3.32
C HIS A 90 9.81 -15.90 -3.32
N GLU A 91 9.80 -16.50 -4.38
CA GLU A 91 10.06 -17.72 -4.38
C GLU A 91 11.25 -17.86 -3.70
N GLY A 92 11.89 -17.08 -3.68
CA GLY A 92 12.96 -17.29 -3.01
C GLY A 92 13.00 -16.76 -1.76
N ILE A 93 12.37 -16.09 -1.45
CA ILE A 93 12.52 -15.51 -0.35
C ILE A 93 11.85 -15.89 0.58
N LYS A 94 11.46 -16.47 0.55
CA LYS A 94 10.82 -16.74 1.44
C LYS A 94 11.35 -16.83 2.50
N HIS A 95 11.86 -16.64 2.61
CA HIS A 95 12.20 -16.60 3.54
C HIS A 95 12.65 -15.79 4.19
N LYS A 96 12.90 -15.27 4.07
CA LYS A 96 13.26 -14.59 4.72
C LYS A 96 12.67 -14.06 5.37
N SER A 97 12.25 -14.22 5.47
CA SER A 97 11.70 -13.84 6.24
C SER A 97 11.47 -13.89 6.81
N ALA A 98 11.62 -14.34 6.76
CA ALA A 98 11.55 -14.52 7.51
C ALA A 98 11.96 -14.26 8.13
N ALA A 99 12.41 -14.31 7.84
CA ALA A 99 12.78 -14.09 8.55
C ALA A 99 12.83 -13.29 9.06
N ARG A 100 13.07 -13.11 8.94
CA ARG A 100 13.02 -12.54 9.54
C ARG A 100 12.40 -12.24 10.08
N ALA A 101 12.24 -12.33 10.08
CA ALA A 101 11.66 -12.27 10.65
C ALA A 101 11.49 -12.29 11.27
N LYS A 102 11.87 -12.34 11.36
CA LYS A 102 11.81 -12.45 11.95
C LYS A 102 12.03 -12.07 12.62
N LEU A 103 12.41 -11.76 12.34
CA LEU A 103 12.61 -11.53 12.86
C LEU A 103 12.43 -11.15 13.54
N LYS A 104 12.61 -10.91 13.58
CA LYS A 104 12.42 -10.69 14.03
C LYS A 104 12.16 -10.48 14.64
N ARG A 105 12.29 -10.27 14.54
CA ARG A 105 12.00 -10.23 14.99
C ARG A 105 11.76 -10.37 15.35
#